data_812ec0751d669a6b6bc8b7b74d031bad
#
_entry.id   812ec0751d669a6b6bc8b7b74d031bad
#
_cell.length_a   1.000
_cell.length_b   1.000
_cell.length_c   1.000
_cell.angle_alpha   90.00
_cell.angle_beta   90.00
_cell.angle_gamma   90.00
#
_symmetry.space_group_name_H-M   'P 1'
#
loop_
_entity.id
_entity.type
_entity.pdbx_description
1 polymer ?
#
loop_
_entity_poly.entity_id
_entity_poly.type
_entity_poly.pdbx_seq_one_letter_code
_entity_poly.pdbx_strand_id
1 'polypeptide(L)'
;MGIIFAILIFSFIVFFHELGHFTLAKLNGIDVQEFAIGMGPTLFSKEYKGTVYAVHLLPIGGFCAMGEDDEETESPGNFNKKSVWARISVIAAGPIFNFIMAFVLAVILTAMVGYDKPVISSVEEGYSAAETGIQEGDTIVRMGGKKINVFREITYYNQFHQGE
;
A
#
# COMPACT_ATOMS: atom_id res chain seq x y z
N MET A 1 20.50 8.08 9.23
CA MET A 1 19.05 7.98 9.57
C MET A 1 18.20 7.53 8.37
N GLY A 2 18.27 8.15 7.18
CA GLY A 2 17.41 7.81 6.03
C GLY A 2 17.45 6.35 5.58
N ILE A 3 18.62 5.72 5.53
CA ILE A 3 18.77 4.32 5.12
C ILE A 3 18.05 3.36 6.08
N ILE A 4 18.13 3.61 7.39
CA ILE A 4 17.45 2.77 8.39
C ILE A 4 15.93 2.85 8.20
N PHE A 5 15.38 4.06 8.03
CA PHE A 5 13.96 4.24 7.75
C PHE A 5 13.54 3.57 6.45
N ALA A 6 14.36 3.67 5.39
CA ALA A 6 14.08 3.02 4.11
C ALA A 6 14.01 1.48 4.27
N ILE A 7 14.95 0.88 5.00
CA ILE A 7 14.95 -0.56 5.29
C ILE A 7 13.70 -0.97 6.08
N LEU A 8 13.34 -0.22 7.11
CA LEU A 8 12.16 -0.51 7.92
C LEU A 8 10.85 -0.41 7.11
N ILE A 9 10.72 0.62 6.29
CA ILE A 9 9.55 0.79 5.40
C ILE A 9 9.49 -0.36 4.39
N PHE A 10 10.61 -0.70 3.76
CA PHE A 10 10.68 -1.81 2.82
C PHE A 10 10.28 -3.14 3.49
N SER A 11 10.85 -3.43 4.66
CA SER A 11 10.52 -4.65 5.41
C SER A 11 9.05 -4.71 5.80
N PHE A 12 8.45 -3.58 6.15
CA PHE A 12 7.03 -3.48 6.45
C PHE A 12 6.15 -3.77 5.23
N ILE A 13 6.52 -3.24 4.05
CA ILE A 13 5.82 -3.51 2.79
C ILE A 13 5.91 -5.00 2.43
N VAL A 14 7.10 -5.60 2.54
CA VAL A 14 7.29 -7.02 2.25
C VAL A 14 6.53 -7.88 3.25
N PHE A 15 6.54 -7.54 4.54
CA PHE A 15 5.76 -8.27 5.54
C PHE A 15 4.26 -8.33 5.19
N PHE A 16 3.66 -7.21 4.79
CA PHE A 16 2.24 -7.19 4.37
C PHE A 16 2.01 -7.98 3.09
N HIS A 17 2.95 -7.96 2.16
CA HIS A 17 2.92 -8.78 0.96
C HIS A 17 2.87 -10.27 1.30
N GLU A 18 3.81 -10.74 2.12
CA GLU A 18 3.88 -12.15 2.56
C GLU A 18 2.67 -12.53 3.42
N LEU A 19 2.16 -11.61 4.24
CA LEU A 19 0.94 -11.81 5.01
C LEU A 19 -0.27 -12.07 4.10
N GLY A 20 -0.32 -11.44 2.94
CA GLY A 20 -1.33 -11.71 1.91
C GLY A 20 -1.26 -13.13 1.42
N HIS A 21 -0.11 -13.60 0.99
CA HIS A 21 0.12 -14.99 0.56
C HIS A 21 -0.24 -15.97 1.66
N PHE A 22 0.26 -15.76 2.86
CA PHE A 22 -0.02 -16.58 4.03
C PHE A 22 -1.52 -16.70 4.31
N THR A 23 -2.23 -15.57 4.34
CA THR A 23 -3.65 -15.52 4.66
C THR A 23 -4.48 -16.33 3.65
N LEU A 24 -4.26 -16.08 2.35
CA LEU A 24 -5.00 -16.77 1.30
C LEU A 24 -4.57 -18.24 1.17
N ALA A 25 -3.32 -18.59 1.44
CA ALA A 25 -2.87 -19.98 1.51
C ALA A 25 -3.64 -20.74 2.60
N LYS A 26 -3.68 -20.21 3.83
CA LYS A 26 -4.42 -20.83 4.94
C LYS A 26 -5.91 -20.93 4.67
N LEU A 27 -6.55 -19.91 4.09
CA LEU A 27 -7.97 -19.92 3.73
C LEU A 27 -8.31 -20.98 2.67
N ASN A 28 -7.38 -21.25 1.75
CA ASN A 28 -7.54 -22.29 0.72
C ASN A 28 -7.09 -23.69 1.19
N GLY A 29 -6.70 -23.84 2.46
CA GLY A 29 -6.21 -25.11 3.01
C GLY A 29 -4.90 -25.55 2.37
N ILE A 30 -4.03 -24.59 2.04
CA ILE A 30 -2.67 -24.84 1.57
C ILE A 30 -1.76 -24.92 2.79
N ASP A 31 -0.86 -25.90 2.78
CA ASP A 31 0.12 -26.10 3.84
C ASP A 31 1.20 -25.02 3.72
N VAL A 32 1.32 -24.17 4.75
CA VAL A 32 2.40 -23.21 4.89
C VAL A 32 3.41 -23.79 5.86
N GLN A 33 4.59 -24.09 5.37
CA GLN A 33 5.68 -24.68 6.14
C GLN A 33 6.31 -23.63 7.06
N GLU A 34 6.61 -22.45 6.51
CA GLU A 34 7.23 -21.39 7.29
C GLU A 34 6.67 -20.01 6.86
N PHE A 35 6.44 -19.16 7.85
CA PHE A 35 6.16 -17.74 7.68
C PHE A 35 7.18 -16.94 8.47
N ALA A 36 8.06 -16.23 7.78
CA ALA A 36 9.20 -15.58 8.37
C ALA A 36 9.29 -14.08 8.08
N ILE A 37 9.78 -13.33 9.08
CA ILE A 37 10.14 -11.92 8.97
C ILE A 37 11.66 -11.81 8.94
N GLY A 38 12.20 -11.11 7.93
CA GLY A 38 13.62 -10.93 7.74
C GLY A 38 14.29 -12.07 6.97
N MET A 39 15.59 -12.03 6.91
CA MET A 39 16.45 -13.00 6.23
C MET A 39 17.67 -13.36 7.08
N GLY A 40 18.36 -14.45 6.72
CA GLY A 40 19.59 -14.90 7.36
C GLY A 40 19.36 -15.85 8.54
N PRO A 41 20.27 -15.91 9.53
CA PRO A 41 20.15 -16.81 10.66
C PRO A 41 18.89 -16.56 11.49
N THR A 42 18.23 -17.63 11.91
CA THR A 42 17.02 -17.56 12.75
C THR A 42 17.37 -17.10 14.16
N LEU A 43 16.77 -16.01 14.60
CA LEU A 43 16.87 -15.51 15.98
C LEU A 43 15.87 -16.20 16.91
N PHE A 44 14.64 -16.36 16.40
CA PHE A 44 13.54 -16.98 17.14
C PHE A 44 12.63 -17.70 16.16
N SER A 45 12.18 -18.89 16.54
CA SER A 45 11.14 -19.62 15.81
C SER A 45 10.21 -20.37 16.76
N LYS A 46 8.94 -20.50 16.35
CA LYS A 46 7.94 -21.27 17.07
C LYS A 46 7.00 -21.93 16.08
N GLU A 47 6.81 -23.23 16.23
CA GLU A 47 5.81 -23.94 15.46
C GLU A 47 4.42 -23.82 16.11
N TYR A 48 3.42 -23.52 15.27
CA TYR A 48 2.02 -23.50 15.66
C TYR A 48 1.13 -23.95 14.51
N LYS A 49 0.29 -24.97 14.77
CA LYS A 49 -0.63 -25.54 13.78
C LYS A 49 0.05 -25.92 12.45
N GLY A 50 1.22 -26.56 12.52
CA GLY A 50 1.94 -27.04 11.36
C GLY A 50 2.60 -25.93 10.52
N THR A 51 2.77 -24.73 11.08
CA THR A 51 3.53 -23.64 10.47
C THR A 51 4.59 -23.17 11.44
N VAL A 52 5.80 -23.03 10.96
CA VAL A 52 6.92 -22.40 11.68
C VAL A 52 6.82 -20.90 11.49
N TYR A 53 6.69 -20.15 12.57
CA TYR A 53 6.77 -18.70 12.58
C TYR A 53 8.16 -18.29 13.01
N ALA A 54 8.90 -17.58 12.17
CA ALA A 54 10.29 -17.24 12.43
C ALA A 54 10.60 -15.75 12.30
N VAL A 55 11.59 -15.31 13.06
CA VAL A 55 12.22 -14.00 12.94
C VAL A 55 13.71 -14.20 12.70
N HIS A 56 14.21 -13.62 11.64
CA HIS A 56 15.61 -13.71 11.24
C HIS A 56 16.40 -12.45 11.60
N LEU A 57 17.73 -12.56 11.58
CA LEU A 57 18.66 -11.53 12.04
C LEU A 57 18.62 -10.24 11.21
N LEU A 58 18.52 -10.38 9.90
CA LEU A 58 18.51 -9.22 9.01
C LEU A 58 17.05 -8.74 8.81
N PRO A 59 16.70 -7.53 9.24
CA PRO A 59 15.35 -7.00 9.11
C PRO A 59 15.06 -6.55 7.67
N ILE A 60 15.33 -7.39 6.71
CA ILE A 60 15.14 -7.14 5.28
C ILE A 60 14.31 -8.26 4.71
N GLY A 61 13.12 -7.90 4.20
CA GLY A 61 12.25 -8.88 3.57
C GLY A 61 11.49 -9.77 4.54
N GLY A 62 11.08 -10.90 4.04
CA GLY A 62 10.36 -11.98 4.69
C GLY A 62 10.01 -13.02 3.64
N PHE A 63 9.43 -14.12 4.03
CA PHE A 63 8.93 -15.12 3.10
C PHE A 63 7.81 -15.97 3.70
N CYS A 64 7.01 -16.54 2.80
CA CYS A 64 5.97 -17.49 3.09
C CYS A 64 6.25 -18.78 2.30
N ALA A 65 6.87 -19.78 2.93
CA ALA A 65 7.18 -21.06 2.30
C ALA A 65 5.91 -21.94 2.25
N MET A 66 5.47 -22.20 1.04
CA MET A 66 4.41 -23.16 0.75
C MET A 66 5.07 -24.35 0.05
N GLY A 67 4.77 -25.56 0.44
CA GLY A 67 5.43 -26.79 -0.08
C GLY A 67 5.29 -26.97 -1.60
N GLU A 68 5.92 -26.10 -2.37
CA GLU A 68 5.94 -26.12 -3.83
C GLU A 68 6.96 -27.11 -4.39
N ASP A 69 8.07 -27.32 -3.66
CA ASP A 69 9.22 -28.08 -4.13
C ASP A 69 9.12 -29.60 -3.89
N ASP A 70 8.22 -30.04 -3.03
CA ASP A 70 8.00 -31.46 -2.78
C ASP A 70 6.99 -32.06 -3.76
N GLU A 71 7.41 -32.32 -5.00
CA GLU A 71 6.61 -33.08 -5.97
C GLU A 71 6.20 -34.48 -5.43
N GLU A 72 6.95 -35.00 -4.46
CA GLU A 72 6.71 -36.29 -3.83
C GLU A 72 5.72 -36.24 -2.66
N THR A 73 5.38 -35.07 -2.14
CA THR A 73 4.46 -34.98 -1.00
C THR A 73 3.01 -35.16 -1.45
N GLU A 74 2.40 -36.27 -1.09
CA GLU A 74 0.99 -36.56 -1.38
C GLU A 74 -0.02 -35.77 -0.53
N SER A 75 0.42 -34.69 0.16
CA SER A 75 -0.44 -33.88 1.00
C SER A 75 -1.56 -33.23 0.20
N PRO A 76 -2.81 -33.33 0.65
CA PRO A 76 -3.93 -32.57 0.08
C PRO A 76 -3.74 -31.05 0.17
N GLY A 77 -2.85 -30.60 1.06
CA GLY A 77 -2.48 -29.19 1.26
C GLY A 77 -1.41 -28.68 0.31
N ASN A 78 -0.84 -29.52 -0.58
CA ASN A 78 0.16 -29.08 -1.53
C ASN A 78 -0.40 -28.02 -2.50
N PHE A 79 0.32 -26.91 -2.67
CA PHE A 79 -0.07 -25.78 -3.53
C PHE A 79 -0.39 -26.22 -4.97
N ASN A 80 0.42 -27.11 -5.55
CA ASN A 80 0.26 -27.58 -6.93
C ASN A 80 -0.97 -28.47 -7.13
N LYS A 81 -1.49 -29.09 -6.07
CA LYS A 81 -2.72 -29.92 -6.12
C LYS A 81 -4.01 -29.10 -5.94
N LYS A 82 -3.91 -27.82 -5.59
CA LYS A 82 -5.09 -26.94 -5.44
C LYS A 82 -5.65 -26.48 -6.78
N SER A 83 -6.90 -26.06 -6.75
CA SER A 83 -7.57 -25.51 -7.93
C SER A 83 -6.81 -24.28 -8.47
N VAL A 84 -6.90 -24.04 -9.76
CA VAL A 84 -6.28 -22.87 -10.41
C VAL A 84 -6.70 -21.57 -9.74
N TRP A 85 -7.98 -21.43 -9.38
CA TRP A 85 -8.49 -20.23 -8.70
C TRP A 85 -7.89 -20.04 -7.30
N ALA A 86 -7.69 -21.12 -6.53
CA ALA A 86 -7.01 -21.04 -5.26
C ALA A 86 -5.57 -20.55 -5.42
N ARG A 87 -4.84 -21.09 -6.40
CA ARG A 87 -3.46 -20.68 -6.69
C ARG A 87 -3.37 -19.22 -7.14
N ILE A 88 -4.26 -18.80 -8.05
CA ILE A 88 -4.33 -17.40 -8.51
C ILE A 88 -4.64 -16.48 -7.32
N SER A 89 -5.58 -16.85 -6.46
CA SER A 89 -5.93 -16.03 -5.28
C SER A 89 -4.75 -15.84 -4.34
N VAL A 90 -3.96 -16.88 -4.11
CA VAL A 90 -2.75 -16.80 -3.27
C VAL A 90 -1.70 -15.90 -3.93
N ILE A 91 -1.39 -16.11 -5.23
CA ILE A 91 -0.39 -15.30 -5.93
C ILE A 91 -0.80 -13.81 -5.98
N ALA A 92 -2.07 -13.53 -6.21
CA ALA A 92 -2.58 -12.15 -6.27
C ALA A 92 -2.67 -11.49 -4.88
N ALA A 93 -2.73 -12.27 -3.81
CA ALA A 93 -2.94 -11.76 -2.46
C ALA A 93 -1.82 -10.83 -1.99
N GLY A 94 -0.56 -11.12 -2.30
CA GLY A 94 0.57 -10.26 -1.94
C GLY A 94 0.40 -8.82 -2.41
N PRO A 95 0.31 -8.57 -3.72
CA PRO A 95 0.04 -7.23 -4.24
C PRO A 95 -1.26 -6.61 -3.71
N ILE A 96 -2.34 -7.37 -3.60
CA ILE A 96 -3.64 -6.87 -3.10
C ILE A 96 -3.51 -6.37 -1.67
N PHE A 97 -2.83 -7.09 -0.78
CA PHE A 97 -2.61 -6.66 0.60
C PHE A 97 -1.79 -5.37 0.67
N ASN A 98 -0.79 -5.21 -0.20
CA ASN A 98 -0.05 -3.95 -0.29
C ASN A 98 -0.93 -2.78 -0.73
N PHE A 99 -1.84 -2.99 -1.70
CA PHE A 99 -2.82 -1.95 -2.09
C PHE A 99 -3.77 -1.60 -0.95
N ILE A 100 -4.30 -2.60 -0.23
CA ILE A 100 -5.16 -2.38 0.94
C ILE A 100 -4.41 -1.58 2.00
N MET A 101 -3.18 -1.98 2.33
CA MET A 101 -2.33 -1.27 3.29
C MET A 101 -2.08 0.17 2.86
N ALA A 102 -1.69 0.40 1.60
CA ALA A 102 -1.45 1.74 1.07
C ALA A 102 -2.72 2.61 1.13
N PHE A 103 -3.89 2.04 0.82
CA PHE A 103 -5.17 2.74 0.95
C PHE A 103 -5.46 3.13 2.40
N VAL A 104 -5.32 2.19 3.34
CA VAL A 104 -5.54 2.46 4.78
C VAL A 104 -4.59 3.55 5.28
N LEU A 105 -3.31 3.46 4.93
CA LEU A 105 -2.33 4.48 5.32
C LEU A 105 -2.65 5.85 4.71
N ALA A 106 -3.09 5.90 3.45
CA ALA A 106 -3.51 7.14 2.80
C ALA A 106 -4.71 7.77 3.49
N VAL A 107 -5.71 6.96 3.89
CA VAL A 107 -6.87 7.43 4.65
C VAL A 107 -6.44 8.00 6.00
N ILE A 108 -5.59 7.28 6.75
CA ILE A 108 -5.07 7.73 8.04
C ILE A 108 -4.30 9.04 7.87
N LEU A 109 -3.39 9.10 6.91
CA LEU A 109 -2.59 10.30 6.63
C LEU A 109 -3.48 11.50 6.30
N THR A 110 -4.46 11.32 5.42
CA THR A 110 -5.41 12.39 5.04
C THR A 110 -6.26 12.82 6.23
N ALA A 111 -6.66 11.90 7.08
CA ALA A 111 -7.43 12.22 8.29
C ALA A 111 -6.60 13.01 9.33
N MET A 112 -5.28 12.73 9.42
CA MET A 112 -4.40 13.40 10.38
C MET A 112 -3.87 14.75 9.89
N VAL A 113 -3.49 14.83 8.62
CA VAL A 113 -2.83 16.02 8.03
C VAL A 113 -3.83 16.92 7.33
N GLY A 114 -4.97 16.37 6.91
CA GLY A 114 -5.91 17.05 6.04
C GLY A 114 -5.54 16.92 4.56
N TYR A 115 -6.25 17.66 3.73
CA TYR A 115 -5.98 17.72 2.30
C TYR A 115 -5.88 19.19 1.85
N ASP A 116 -5.22 19.39 0.74
CA ASP A 116 -4.91 20.70 0.19
C ASP A 116 -6.18 21.34 -0.42
N LYS A 117 -6.87 22.17 0.38
CA LYS A 117 -8.11 22.82 -0.05
C LYS A 117 -7.80 23.95 -1.03
N PRO A 118 -8.63 24.17 -2.05
CA PRO A 118 -8.46 25.24 -3.03
C PRO A 118 -8.95 26.58 -2.47
N VAL A 119 -8.32 27.06 -1.39
CA VAL A 119 -8.64 28.31 -0.69
C VAL A 119 -7.66 29.40 -1.13
N ILE A 120 -8.18 30.59 -1.37
CA ILE A 120 -7.39 31.75 -1.72
C ILE A 120 -6.70 32.28 -0.47
N SER A 121 -5.37 32.29 -0.47
CA SER A 121 -4.56 32.73 0.67
C SER A 121 -4.31 34.25 0.67
N SER A 122 -4.32 34.88 -0.50
CA SER A 122 -4.15 36.34 -0.64
C SER A 122 -4.65 36.81 -1.99
N VAL A 123 -5.08 38.07 -2.08
CA VAL A 123 -5.44 38.74 -3.34
C VAL A 123 -4.57 39.99 -3.45
N GLU A 124 -3.78 40.06 -4.51
CA GLU A 124 -2.92 41.21 -4.77
C GLU A 124 -3.71 42.36 -5.42
N GLU A 125 -3.58 43.58 -4.90
CA GLU A 125 -4.22 44.77 -5.46
C GLU A 125 -3.63 45.08 -6.85
N GLY A 126 -4.50 45.54 -7.78
CA GLY A 126 -4.10 45.86 -9.15
C GLY A 126 -4.16 44.69 -10.15
N TYR A 127 -4.56 43.51 -9.71
CA TYR A 127 -4.83 42.37 -10.58
C TYR A 127 -6.35 42.15 -10.73
N SER A 128 -6.74 41.50 -11.83
CA SER A 128 -8.15 41.24 -12.16
C SER A 128 -8.93 40.51 -11.07
N ALA A 129 -8.27 39.69 -10.26
CA ALA A 129 -8.89 39.00 -9.14
C ALA A 129 -9.44 39.98 -8.10
N ALA A 130 -8.73 41.06 -7.77
CA ALA A 130 -9.20 42.09 -6.84
C ALA A 130 -10.42 42.85 -7.40
N GLU A 131 -10.44 43.11 -8.71
CA GLU A 131 -11.53 43.83 -9.39
C GLU A 131 -12.82 42.98 -9.48
N THR A 132 -12.72 41.65 -9.48
CA THR A 132 -13.85 40.73 -9.57
C THR A 132 -14.50 40.42 -8.23
N GLY A 133 -13.97 41.01 -7.13
CA GLY A 133 -14.55 40.83 -5.78
C GLY A 133 -14.15 39.54 -5.08
N ILE A 134 -13.14 38.83 -5.59
CA ILE A 134 -12.54 37.66 -4.93
C ILE A 134 -11.81 38.13 -3.67
N GLN A 135 -12.00 37.39 -2.57
CA GLN A 135 -11.42 37.73 -1.26
C GLN A 135 -10.55 36.59 -0.72
N GLU A 136 -9.63 36.95 0.18
CA GLU A 136 -8.92 35.98 0.98
C GLU A 136 -9.87 35.11 1.78
N GLY A 137 -9.64 33.79 1.77
CA GLY A 137 -10.50 32.79 2.40
C GLY A 137 -11.58 32.20 1.49
N ASP A 138 -11.78 32.76 0.28
CA ASP A 138 -12.70 32.18 -0.68
C ASP A 138 -12.22 30.81 -1.15
N THR A 139 -13.17 29.90 -1.40
CA THR A 139 -12.87 28.55 -1.91
C THR A 139 -13.26 28.45 -3.37
N ILE A 140 -12.31 28.06 -4.22
CA ILE A 140 -12.55 27.85 -5.64
C ILE A 140 -13.26 26.50 -5.81
N VAL A 141 -14.55 26.55 -6.14
CA VAL A 141 -15.38 25.34 -6.32
C VAL A 141 -15.48 24.89 -7.78
N ARG A 142 -15.23 25.81 -8.71
CA ARG A 142 -15.26 25.53 -10.16
C ARG A 142 -14.27 26.42 -10.91
N MET A 143 -13.66 25.87 -11.98
CA MET A 143 -12.78 26.59 -12.90
C MET A 143 -12.98 26.04 -14.31
N GLY A 144 -13.27 26.93 -15.29
CA GLY A 144 -13.57 26.53 -16.67
C GLY A 144 -14.66 25.48 -16.80
N GLY A 145 -15.70 25.55 -15.95
CA GLY A 145 -16.81 24.60 -15.92
C GLY A 145 -16.53 23.27 -15.20
N LYS A 146 -15.26 22.96 -14.86
CA LYS A 146 -14.88 21.76 -14.10
C LYS A 146 -14.99 22.02 -12.60
N LYS A 147 -15.43 21.00 -11.85
CA LYS A 147 -15.47 21.04 -10.38
C LYS A 147 -14.05 20.90 -9.85
N ILE A 148 -13.69 21.73 -8.88
CA ILE A 148 -12.40 21.73 -8.18
C ILE A 148 -12.63 21.21 -6.76
N ASN A 149 -11.87 20.18 -6.37
CA ASN A 149 -11.95 19.58 -5.04
C ASN A 149 -10.66 19.78 -4.23
N VAL A 150 -9.50 19.83 -4.92
CA VAL A 150 -8.18 20.03 -4.30
C VAL A 150 -7.37 21.09 -5.06
N PHE A 151 -6.49 21.80 -4.36
CA PHE A 151 -5.68 22.89 -4.95
C PHE A 151 -4.88 22.45 -6.18
N ARG A 152 -4.37 21.23 -6.17
CA ARG A 152 -3.58 20.69 -7.29
C ARG A 152 -4.33 20.64 -8.63
N GLU A 153 -5.67 20.52 -8.60
CA GLU A 153 -6.48 20.57 -9.82
C GLU A 153 -6.44 21.93 -10.49
N ILE A 154 -6.30 23.02 -9.72
CA ILE A 154 -6.10 24.38 -10.24
C ILE A 154 -4.78 24.49 -10.99
N THR A 155 -3.71 23.94 -10.39
CA THR A 155 -2.39 23.93 -11.00
C THR A 155 -2.41 23.19 -12.35
N TYR A 156 -3.03 22.00 -12.39
CA TYR A 156 -3.18 21.26 -13.63
C TYR A 156 -4.06 21.99 -14.65
N TYR A 157 -5.18 22.57 -14.22
CA TYR A 157 -6.03 23.34 -15.13
C TYR A 157 -5.25 24.46 -15.80
N ASN A 158 -4.54 25.28 -15.02
CA ASN A 158 -3.72 26.39 -15.55
C ASN A 158 -2.59 25.92 -16.46
N GLN A 159 -1.99 24.75 -16.19
CA GLN A 159 -0.93 24.21 -17.03
C GLN A 159 -1.42 23.83 -18.45
N PHE A 160 -2.65 23.32 -18.56
CA PHE A 160 -3.23 22.88 -19.83
C PHE A 160 -4.06 23.95 -20.55
N HIS A 161 -4.37 25.10 -19.91
CA HIS A 161 -5.20 26.18 -20.43
C HIS A 161 -4.45 27.53 -20.34
N GLN A 162 -3.15 27.53 -20.68
CA GLN A 162 -2.35 28.75 -20.70
C GLN A 162 -2.82 29.65 -21.84
N GLY A 163 -3.36 30.83 -21.50
CA GLY A 163 -3.76 31.87 -22.46
C GLY A 163 -5.25 31.90 -22.83
N GLU A 164 -6.08 31.20 -22.11
CA GLU A 164 -7.55 31.33 -22.17
C GLU A 164 -8.06 32.35 -21.16
#